data_6a1720b088442d9520cda38f9d6d420f
#
_entry.id   6a1720b088442d9520cda38f9d6d420f
#
_cell.length_a   1.000
_cell.length_b   1.000
_cell.length_c   1.000
_cell.angle_alpha   90.00
_cell.angle_beta   90.00
_cell.angle_gamma   90.00
#
_symmetry.space_group_name_H-M   'P 1'
#
loop_
_entity.id
_entity.type
_entity.pdbx_description
1 polymer ?
#
loop_
_entity_poly.entity_id
_entity_poly.type
_entity_poly.pdbx_seq_one_letter_code
_entity_poly.pdbx_strand_id
1 'polypeptide(L)'
;GGLCASCQRMYDFQSERLNFEFESLRPKESWDHKLRRLMAYFEEDTQLRDILITGGDALMSQNKTLRNILEAVYRMACRKRKANQARPDGEKYAELQRVRLGSRLPAYLPMRIDDQLVEVLKEFREKASAVGVKQFVIQTHFQSPLEVTPEAREAIRKILSAGWLITNQLVYTVAASRRGHTTRLRQVLNSLGVVCYYTFSVKGFGENYTVFTPNSRSMQEQQEEKLFGRMTAEQTAELDAALTGEGDTAGRIRRFMKKHRLPFLATDRSVLNPPAIGKSMTFRLVGITAE
;
A
#
# COMPACT_ATOMS: atom_id res chain seq x y z
N GLY A 1 -5.47 16.98 5.60
CA GLY A 1 -5.66 15.58 5.91
C GLY A 1 -5.20 15.29 7.31
N GLY A 2 -5.95 14.44 8.04
CA GLY A 2 -5.60 14.10 9.41
C GLY A 2 -4.25 13.39 9.51
N LEU A 3 -3.49 13.72 10.55
CA LEU A 3 -2.25 13.03 10.88
C LEU A 3 -2.58 11.60 11.30
N CYS A 4 -2.06 10.64 10.56
CA CYS A 4 -2.15 9.24 10.94
C CYS A 4 -0.98 8.92 11.89
N ALA A 5 -1.24 8.27 13.02
CA ALA A 5 -0.21 7.89 13.99
C ALA A 5 0.93 7.04 13.37
N SER A 6 0.63 6.32 12.30
CA SER A 6 1.61 5.54 11.52
C SER A 6 2.16 6.29 10.29
N CYS A 7 1.94 7.61 10.19
CA CYS A 7 2.42 8.38 9.06
C CYS A 7 3.92 8.66 9.19
N GLN A 8 4.72 8.17 8.26
CA GLN A 8 6.16 8.45 8.22
C GLN A 8 6.48 9.94 8.01
N ARG A 9 5.51 10.71 7.50
CA ARG A 9 5.61 12.17 7.29
C ARG A 9 5.01 12.98 8.42
N MET A 10 4.66 12.35 9.55
CA MET A 10 4.11 13.07 10.68
C MET A 10 5.02 14.21 11.13
N TYR A 11 6.33 14.00 11.08
CA TYR A 11 7.32 14.99 11.47
C TYR A 11 7.48 16.14 10.48
N ASP A 12 7.17 15.92 9.20
CA ASP A 12 7.16 17.00 8.20
C ASP A 12 6.12 18.08 8.53
N PHE A 13 5.16 17.76 9.40
CA PHE A 13 4.12 18.68 9.87
C PHE A 13 4.36 19.20 11.29
N GLN A 14 5.45 18.79 11.93
CA GLN A 14 5.87 19.25 13.27
C GLN A 14 7.07 20.19 13.16
N SER A 15 6.80 21.41 12.70
CA SER A 15 7.84 22.43 12.48
C SER A 15 8.71 22.69 13.70
N GLU A 16 8.13 22.68 14.90
CA GLU A 16 8.87 22.88 16.16
C GLU A 16 9.94 21.81 16.41
N ARG A 17 9.69 20.59 15.98
CA ARG A 17 10.59 19.45 16.21
C ARG A 17 11.75 19.38 15.22
N LEU A 18 11.51 19.84 14.00
CA LEU A 18 12.47 19.82 12.90
C LEU A 18 13.17 21.16 12.69
N ASN A 19 12.82 22.15 13.53
CA ASN A 19 13.41 23.48 13.51
C ASN A 19 13.35 24.17 12.12
N PHE A 20 12.25 23.97 11.39
CA PHE A 20 11.98 24.68 10.15
C PHE A 20 10.63 25.39 10.18
N GLU A 21 10.53 26.52 9.50
CA GLU A 21 9.30 27.30 9.39
C GLU A 21 8.40 26.72 8.29
N PHE A 22 7.27 26.11 8.68
CA PHE A 22 6.31 25.55 7.75
C PHE A 22 5.75 26.61 6.77
N GLU A 23 5.63 27.84 7.22
CA GLU A 23 5.15 28.96 6.41
C GLU A 23 6.10 29.26 5.22
N SER A 24 7.40 29.07 5.38
CA SER A 24 8.38 29.27 4.32
C SER A 24 8.27 28.23 3.20
N LEU A 25 7.67 27.09 3.51
CA LEU A 25 7.42 26.00 2.56
C LEU A 25 6.08 26.11 1.82
N ARG A 26 5.23 27.08 2.19
CA ARG A 26 3.97 27.31 1.48
C ARG A 26 4.25 27.72 0.04
N PRO A 27 3.76 26.95 -0.91
CA PRO A 27 3.95 27.29 -2.29
C PRO A 27 3.27 28.62 -2.62
N LYS A 28 4.02 29.54 -3.21
CA LYS A 28 3.51 30.86 -3.68
C LYS A 28 2.64 30.75 -4.93
N GLU A 29 2.66 29.60 -5.60
CA GLU A 29 1.92 29.36 -6.83
C GLU A 29 0.50 28.85 -6.55
N SER A 30 -0.46 29.23 -7.42
CA SER A 30 -1.81 28.68 -7.37
C SER A 30 -1.81 27.17 -7.65
N TRP A 31 -2.81 26.47 -7.12
CA TRP A 31 -2.98 25.04 -7.35
C TRP A 31 -3.07 24.69 -8.84
N ASP A 32 -3.82 25.46 -9.61
CA ASP A 32 -3.98 25.23 -11.05
C ASP A 32 -2.67 25.41 -11.82
N HIS A 33 -1.84 26.37 -11.41
CA HIS A 33 -0.53 26.56 -12.03
C HIS A 33 0.40 25.36 -11.74
N LYS A 34 0.43 24.88 -10.51
CA LYS A 34 1.18 23.68 -10.15
C LYS A 34 0.72 22.43 -10.90
N LEU A 35 -0.59 22.25 -11.00
CA LEU A 35 -1.16 21.10 -11.71
C LEU A 35 -0.77 21.14 -13.18
N ARG A 36 -0.84 22.31 -13.83
CA ARG A 36 -0.39 22.46 -15.23
C ARG A 36 1.08 22.15 -15.41
N ARG A 37 1.95 22.67 -14.53
CA ARG A 37 3.41 22.39 -14.57
C ARG A 37 3.71 20.91 -14.38
N LEU A 38 3.04 20.28 -13.42
CA LEU A 38 3.19 18.85 -13.16
C LEU A 38 2.76 18.00 -14.36
N MET A 39 1.63 18.35 -14.99
CA MET A 39 1.17 17.66 -16.20
C MET A 39 2.11 17.86 -17.38
N ALA A 40 2.67 19.05 -17.56
CA ALA A 40 3.69 19.30 -18.59
C ALA A 40 4.96 18.44 -18.35
N TYR A 41 5.44 18.39 -17.10
CA TYR A 41 6.54 17.51 -16.74
C TYR A 41 6.26 16.04 -17.06
N PHE A 42 5.08 15.54 -16.70
CA PHE A 42 4.68 14.16 -16.99
C PHE A 42 4.54 13.88 -18.49
N GLU A 43 4.17 14.87 -19.28
CA GLU A 43 4.06 14.74 -20.73
C GLU A 43 5.44 14.56 -21.38
N GLU A 44 6.45 15.27 -20.87
CA GLU A 44 7.83 15.23 -21.36
C GLU A 44 8.63 14.04 -20.84
N ASP A 45 8.23 13.43 -19.70
CA ASP A 45 8.92 12.30 -19.12
C ASP A 45 8.83 11.07 -20.01
N THR A 46 9.98 10.55 -20.47
CA THR A 46 10.06 9.42 -21.41
C THR A 46 9.73 8.06 -20.81
N GLN A 47 9.68 7.94 -19.48
CA GLN A 47 9.56 6.66 -18.78
C GLN A 47 8.26 6.52 -17.97
N LEU A 48 7.49 7.59 -17.83
CA LEU A 48 6.30 7.61 -16.98
C LEU A 48 5.21 6.65 -17.48
N ARG A 49 4.86 5.66 -16.66
CA ARG A 49 3.78 4.68 -16.89
C ARG A 49 2.76 4.63 -15.78
N ASP A 50 3.08 5.17 -14.60
CA ASP A 50 2.31 5.01 -13.38
C ASP A 50 2.26 6.33 -12.62
N ILE A 51 1.06 6.76 -12.25
CA ILE A 51 0.85 7.95 -11.43
C ILE A 51 0.15 7.52 -10.14
N LEU A 52 0.74 7.90 -9.00
CA LEU A 52 0.11 7.80 -7.69
C LEU A 52 -0.31 9.19 -7.23
N ILE A 53 -1.61 9.42 -7.15
CA ILE A 53 -2.19 10.61 -6.56
C ILE A 53 -2.37 10.32 -5.07
N THR A 54 -1.63 11.04 -4.27
CA THR A 54 -1.62 10.93 -2.81
C THR A 54 -1.34 12.31 -2.21
N GLY A 55 -1.03 12.40 -0.96
CA GLY A 55 -0.77 13.68 -0.30
C GLY A 55 -1.11 13.52 1.17
N GLY A 56 -2.14 14.17 1.72
CA GLY A 56 -2.77 13.70 2.95
C GLY A 56 -3.52 12.41 2.63
N ASP A 57 -4.67 12.55 2.01
CA ASP A 57 -5.47 11.44 1.53
C ASP A 57 -6.18 11.89 0.24
N ALA A 58 -6.04 11.14 -0.84
CA ALA A 58 -6.54 11.56 -2.14
C ALA A 58 -8.07 11.73 -2.16
N LEU A 59 -8.80 10.88 -1.43
CA LEU A 59 -10.26 10.91 -1.41
C LEU A 59 -10.84 11.91 -0.40
N MET A 60 -10.00 12.56 0.43
CA MET A 60 -10.41 13.71 1.25
C MET A 60 -10.72 14.96 0.42
N SER A 61 -10.21 15.03 -0.79
CA SER A 61 -10.51 16.13 -1.70
C SER A 61 -11.99 16.14 -2.05
N GLN A 62 -12.55 17.34 -2.29
CA GLN A 62 -13.89 17.46 -2.84
C GLN A 62 -13.99 16.75 -4.21
N ASN A 63 -15.15 16.20 -4.54
CA ASN A 63 -15.38 15.52 -5.81
C ASN A 63 -15.02 16.37 -7.02
N LYS A 64 -15.32 17.68 -6.97
CA LYS A 64 -14.94 18.66 -8.01
C LYS A 64 -13.41 18.74 -8.19
N THR A 65 -12.68 18.82 -7.08
CA THR A 65 -11.21 18.90 -7.12
C THR A 65 -10.61 17.61 -7.66
N LEU A 66 -11.09 16.47 -7.18
CA LEU A 66 -10.63 15.17 -7.68
C LEU A 66 -10.92 15.00 -9.18
N ARG A 67 -12.13 15.37 -9.63
CA ARG A 67 -12.49 15.36 -11.06
C ARG A 67 -11.53 16.23 -11.89
N ASN A 68 -11.19 17.43 -11.42
CA ASN A 68 -10.25 18.32 -12.11
C ASN A 68 -8.85 17.71 -12.23
N ILE A 69 -8.36 17.07 -11.16
CA ILE A 69 -7.05 16.39 -11.18
C ILE A 69 -7.07 15.23 -12.18
N LEU A 70 -8.08 14.37 -12.11
CA LEU A 70 -8.22 13.22 -12.99
C LEU A 70 -8.40 13.64 -14.45
N GLU A 71 -9.15 14.70 -14.72
CA GLU A 71 -9.29 15.27 -16.06
C GLU A 71 -7.96 15.81 -16.60
N ALA A 72 -7.15 16.45 -15.74
CA ALA A 72 -5.82 16.92 -16.14
C ALA A 72 -4.90 15.74 -16.50
N VAL A 73 -4.94 14.64 -15.73
CA VAL A 73 -4.21 13.41 -16.01
C VAL A 73 -4.67 12.77 -17.33
N TYR A 74 -5.98 12.71 -17.57
CA TYR A 74 -6.55 12.22 -18.82
C TYR A 74 -6.06 13.03 -20.02
N ARG A 75 -6.15 14.38 -19.96
CA ARG A 75 -5.69 15.26 -21.03
C ARG A 75 -4.18 15.13 -21.30
N MET A 76 -3.38 14.98 -20.26
CA MET A 76 -1.95 14.71 -20.39
C MET A 76 -1.72 13.38 -21.14
N ALA A 77 -2.41 12.30 -20.76
CA ALA A 77 -2.31 11.02 -21.44
C ALA A 77 -2.70 11.09 -22.92
N CYS A 78 -3.78 11.85 -23.24
CA CYS A 78 -4.19 12.11 -24.64
C CYS A 78 -3.10 12.80 -25.44
N ARG A 79 -2.51 13.90 -24.92
CA ARG A 79 -1.46 14.65 -25.60
C ARG A 79 -0.22 13.80 -25.82
N LYS A 80 0.21 13.06 -24.79
CA LYS A 80 1.37 12.16 -24.88
C LYS A 80 1.19 11.09 -25.94
N ARG A 81 0.03 10.44 -25.97
CA ARG A 81 -0.31 9.44 -27.00
C ARG A 81 -0.34 10.04 -28.39
N LYS A 82 -0.96 11.23 -28.57
CA LYS A 82 -0.98 11.94 -29.85
C LYS A 82 0.42 12.27 -30.33
N ALA A 83 1.28 12.78 -29.45
CA ALA A 83 2.67 13.09 -29.79
C ALA A 83 3.46 11.81 -30.19
N ASN A 84 3.18 10.67 -29.56
CA ASN A 84 3.82 9.40 -29.91
C ASN A 84 3.44 8.90 -31.31
N GLN A 85 2.28 9.25 -31.82
CA GLN A 85 1.90 8.87 -33.20
C GLN A 85 2.83 9.48 -34.28
N ALA A 86 3.39 10.66 -34.00
CA ALA A 86 4.34 11.34 -34.86
C ALA A 86 5.81 10.95 -34.65
N ARG A 87 6.12 10.18 -33.58
CA ARG A 87 7.50 9.75 -33.25
C ARG A 87 7.84 8.45 -33.98
N PRO A 88 9.07 8.31 -34.48
CA PRO A 88 9.57 7.04 -35.02
C PRO A 88 9.53 5.91 -33.99
N ASP A 89 9.46 4.67 -34.45
CA ASP A 89 9.62 3.51 -33.59
C ASP A 89 11.01 3.53 -32.94
N GLY A 90 11.07 3.29 -31.63
CA GLY A 90 12.28 3.43 -30.81
C GLY A 90 12.46 4.78 -30.13
N GLU A 91 11.78 5.85 -30.59
CA GLU A 91 11.79 7.17 -29.97
C GLU A 91 10.50 7.49 -29.21
N LYS A 92 9.55 6.58 -29.19
CA LYS A 92 8.27 6.76 -28.50
C LYS A 92 8.46 6.79 -26.99
N TYR A 93 7.80 7.73 -26.36
CA TYR A 93 7.78 7.82 -24.90
C TYR A 93 6.84 6.77 -24.31
N ALA A 94 7.13 6.35 -23.09
CA ALA A 94 6.20 5.50 -22.35
C ALA A 94 4.85 6.20 -22.16
N GLU A 95 3.77 5.47 -22.41
CA GLU A 95 2.40 5.97 -22.19
C GLU A 95 1.89 5.57 -20.82
N LEU A 96 0.97 6.36 -20.27
CA LEU A 96 0.35 6.10 -18.97
C LEU A 96 -0.45 4.80 -19.00
N GLN A 97 -0.12 3.87 -18.14
CA GLN A 97 -0.75 2.54 -18.04
C GLN A 97 -1.54 2.37 -16.75
N ARG A 98 -1.13 3.07 -15.67
CA ARG A 98 -1.70 2.91 -14.33
C ARG A 98 -1.94 4.26 -13.68
N VAL A 99 -3.12 4.38 -13.03
CA VAL A 99 -3.43 5.48 -12.13
C VAL A 99 -3.85 4.92 -10.79
N ARG A 100 -3.23 5.42 -9.72
CA ARG A 100 -3.49 5.01 -8.35
C ARG A 100 -3.92 6.20 -7.50
N LEU A 101 -4.88 5.99 -6.62
CA LEU A 101 -5.29 6.94 -5.58
C LEU A 101 -4.95 6.33 -4.21
N GLY A 102 -4.13 7.01 -3.44
CA GLY A 102 -3.79 6.59 -2.07
C GLY A 102 -4.80 7.11 -1.07
N SER A 103 -5.51 6.23 -0.37
CA SER A 103 -6.54 6.62 0.59
C SER A 103 -6.74 5.61 1.71
N ARG A 104 -6.90 6.09 2.94
CA ARG A 104 -7.36 5.30 4.08
C ARG A 104 -8.85 5.43 4.36
N LEU A 105 -9.57 6.27 3.63
CA LEU A 105 -10.99 6.52 3.90
C LEU A 105 -11.86 5.26 3.84
N PRO A 106 -11.61 4.27 2.95
CA PRO A 106 -12.37 3.03 3.01
C PRO A 106 -12.32 2.32 4.37
N ALA A 107 -11.25 2.54 5.17
CA ALA A 107 -11.08 1.94 6.48
C ALA A 107 -11.73 2.76 7.60
N TYR A 108 -11.57 4.08 7.65
CA TYR A 108 -11.98 4.86 8.82
C TYR A 108 -13.00 5.98 8.56
N LEU A 109 -13.31 6.26 7.32
CA LEU A 109 -14.42 7.14 6.93
C LEU A 109 -15.12 6.60 5.68
N PRO A 110 -15.62 5.35 5.71
CA PRO A 110 -16.18 4.69 4.54
C PRO A 110 -17.37 5.43 3.92
N MET A 111 -18.12 6.20 4.70
CA MET A 111 -19.25 7.01 4.24
C MET A 111 -18.85 8.09 3.22
N ARG A 112 -17.57 8.45 3.15
CA ARG A 112 -17.05 9.36 2.11
C ARG A 112 -17.10 8.73 0.72
N ILE A 113 -17.18 7.40 0.63
CA ILE A 113 -17.33 6.68 -0.63
C ILE A 113 -18.82 6.69 -1.02
N ASP A 114 -19.30 7.86 -1.38
CA ASP A 114 -20.65 8.11 -1.83
C ASP A 114 -20.83 7.84 -3.35
N ASP A 115 -22.06 7.87 -3.81
CA ASP A 115 -22.38 7.59 -5.21
C ASP A 115 -21.82 8.66 -6.16
N GLN A 116 -21.69 9.90 -5.70
CA GLN A 116 -21.08 10.98 -6.49
C GLN A 116 -19.58 10.73 -6.71
N LEU A 117 -18.88 10.24 -5.70
CA LEU A 117 -17.47 9.85 -5.86
C LEU A 117 -17.34 8.64 -6.80
N VAL A 118 -18.22 7.66 -6.66
CA VAL A 118 -18.26 6.48 -7.56
C VAL A 118 -18.41 6.92 -9.01
N GLU A 119 -19.28 7.88 -9.27
CA GLU A 119 -19.48 8.42 -10.62
C GLU A 119 -18.22 9.11 -11.17
N VAL A 120 -17.52 9.90 -10.34
CA VAL A 120 -16.22 10.50 -10.73
C VAL A 120 -15.20 9.42 -11.12
N LEU A 121 -15.15 8.33 -10.36
CA LEU A 121 -14.24 7.23 -10.62
C LEU A 121 -14.58 6.49 -11.92
N LYS A 122 -15.87 6.25 -12.17
CA LYS A 122 -16.37 5.62 -13.41
C LYS A 122 -16.07 6.46 -14.64
N GLU A 123 -16.46 7.73 -14.64
CA GLU A 123 -16.23 8.67 -15.74
C GLU A 123 -14.74 8.69 -16.13
N PHE A 124 -13.87 8.80 -15.14
CA PHE A 124 -12.44 8.80 -15.40
C PHE A 124 -11.96 7.48 -16.00
N ARG A 125 -12.38 6.34 -15.42
CA ARG A 125 -12.00 5.02 -15.91
C ARG A 125 -12.41 4.84 -17.37
N GLU A 126 -13.62 5.20 -17.75
CA GLU A 126 -14.13 5.07 -19.11
C GLU A 126 -13.30 5.90 -20.09
N LYS A 127 -13.10 7.18 -19.81
CA LYS A 127 -12.29 8.08 -20.63
C LYS A 127 -10.84 7.61 -20.76
N ALA A 128 -10.19 7.30 -19.64
CA ALA A 128 -8.79 6.96 -19.61
C ALA A 128 -8.49 5.58 -20.21
N SER A 129 -9.41 4.62 -20.11
CA SER A 129 -9.29 3.33 -20.80
C SER A 129 -9.23 3.47 -22.31
N ALA A 130 -9.98 4.39 -22.88
CA ALA A 130 -9.99 4.65 -24.33
C ALA A 130 -8.64 5.17 -24.85
N VAL A 131 -7.84 5.79 -23.99
CA VAL A 131 -6.50 6.30 -24.32
C VAL A 131 -5.35 5.41 -23.81
N GLY A 132 -5.64 4.19 -23.41
CA GLY A 132 -4.61 3.18 -23.13
C GLY A 132 -4.29 2.93 -21.68
N VAL A 133 -4.90 3.64 -20.72
CA VAL A 133 -4.75 3.34 -19.29
C VAL A 133 -5.42 2.00 -18.99
N LYS A 134 -4.70 1.07 -18.38
CA LYS A 134 -5.16 -0.31 -18.15
C LYS A 134 -5.53 -0.60 -16.70
N GLN A 135 -4.93 0.13 -15.75
CA GLN A 135 -5.06 -0.17 -14.33
C GLN A 135 -5.48 1.06 -13.55
N PHE A 136 -6.57 0.92 -12.82
CA PHE A 136 -7.17 1.93 -11.95
C PHE A 136 -7.20 1.34 -10.54
N VAL A 137 -6.47 1.93 -9.59
CA VAL A 137 -6.23 1.31 -8.28
C VAL A 137 -6.49 2.28 -7.15
N ILE A 138 -7.32 1.88 -6.20
CA ILE A 138 -7.36 2.50 -4.87
C ILE A 138 -6.37 1.75 -3.99
N GLN A 139 -5.33 2.44 -3.55
CA GLN A 139 -4.32 1.90 -2.66
C GLN A 139 -4.68 2.28 -1.22
N THR A 140 -5.16 1.32 -0.47
CA THR A 140 -5.68 1.55 0.89
C THR A 140 -4.81 0.93 1.98
N HIS A 141 -5.14 1.21 3.24
CA HIS A 141 -4.38 0.82 4.42
C HIS A 141 -5.32 0.34 5.54
N PHE A 142 -5.93 -0.83 5.37
CA PHE A 142 -6.53 -1.54 6.48
C PHE A 142 -5.44 -2.17 7.34
N GLN A 143 -5.48 -1.95 8.64
CA GLN A 143 -4.50 -2.46 9.61
C GLN A 143 -5.08 -3.54 10.51
N SER A 144 -6.41 -3.58 10.63
CA SER A 144 -7.12 -4.50 11.52
C SER A 144 -8.36 -5.08 10.84
N PRO A 145 -8.70 -6.34 11.08
CA PRO A 145 -10.00 -6.87 10.65
C PRO A 145 -11.19 -6.14 11.27
N LEU A 146 -10.99 -5.45 12.41
CA LEU A 146 -12.02 -4.64 13.05
C LEU A 146 -12.37 -3.36 12.26
N GLU A 147 -11.48 -2.90 11.40
CA GLU A 147 -11.76 -1.78 10.48
C GLU A 147 -12.68 -2.18 9.33
N VAL A 148 -12.93 -3.46 9.12
CA VAL A 148 -13.80 -3.97 8.05
C VAL A 148 -15.25 -4.04 8.55
N THR A 149 -15.78 -2.87 8.87
CA THR A 149 -17.17 -2.67 9.30
C THR A 149 -18.16 -2.92 8.14
N PRO A 150 -19.48 -3.00 8.38
CA PRO A 150 -20.49 -3.07 7.31
C PRO A 150 -20.34 -1.91 6.30
N GLU A 151 -20.11 -0.70 6.78
CA GLU A 151 -19.92 0.50 5.95
C GLU A 151 -18.64 0.41 5.12
N ALA A 152 -17.54 -0.12 5.69
CA ALA A 152 -16.31 -0.36 4.95
C ALA A 152 -16.49 -1.40 3.86
N ARG A 153 -17.28 -2.45 4.11
CA ARG A 153 -17.64 -3.47 3.08
C ARG A 153 -18.43 -2.83 1.94
N GLU A 154 -19.37 -1.96 2.26
CA GLU A 154 -20.15 -1.24 1.26
C GLU A 154 -19.27 -0.28 0.45
N ALA A 155 -18.36 0.45 1.09
CA ALA A 155 -17.38 1.30 0.41
C ALA A 155 -16.49 0.51 -0.56
N ILE A 156 -16.00 -0.66 -0.13
CA ILE A 156 -15.22 -1.58 -0.98
C ILE A 156 -16.07 -2.00 -2.18
N ARG A 157 -17.31 -2.44 -1.97
CA ARG A 157 -18.23 -2.85 -3.03
C ARG A 157 -18.46 -1.73 -4.06
N LYS A 158 -18.68 -0.51 -3.59
CA LYS A 158 -18.87 0.69 -4.43
C LYS A 158 -17.63 0.98 -5.29
N ILE A 159 -16.44 0.96 -4.73
CA ILE A 159 -15.20 1.16 -5.48
C ILE A 159 -15.02 0.08 -6.55
N LEU A 160 -15.23 -1.19 -6.21
CA LEU A 160 -15.14 -2.29 -7.16
C LEU A 160 -16.19 -2.18 -8.27
N SER A 161 -17.41 -1.70 -7.97
CA SER A 161 -18.46 -1.47 -8.98
C SER A 161 -18.11 -0.35 -9.96
N ALA A 162 -17.25 0.60 -9.56
CA ALA A 162 -16.68 1.60 -10.47
C ALA A 162 -15.60 1.02 -11.40
N GLY A 163 -15.24 -0.26 -11.24
CA GLY A 163 -14.22 -0.94 -12.01
C GLY A 163 -12.79 -0.58 -11.60
N TRP A 164 -12.60 -0.09 -10.37
CA TRP A 164 -11.30 0.15 -9.76
C TRP A 164 -10.88 -1.05 -8.92
N LEU A 165 -9.64 -1.45 -9.03
CA LEU A 165 -9.03 -2.44 -8.14
C LEU A 165 -8.73 -1.81 -6.79
N ILE A 166 -8.75 -2.62 -5.74
CA ILE A 166 -8.34 -2.17 -4.41
C ILE A 166 -7.14 -3.00 -3.97
N THR A 167 -6.07 -2.31 -3.60
CA THR A 167 -4.88 -2.94 -3.02
C THR A 167 -4.72 -2.47 -1.57
N ASN A 168 -4.40 -3.39 -0.66
CA ASN A 168 -4.15 -3.06 0.73
C ASN A 168 -2.66 -3.08 1.03
N GLN A 169 -2.15 -1.98 1.59
CA GLN A 169 -0.84 -1.90 2.21
C GLN A 169 -1.01 -1.99 3.73
N LEU A 170 -0.56 -3.07 4.31
CA LEU A 170 -0.56 -3.22 5.76
C LEU A 170 0.61 -2.44 6.35
N VAL A 171 0.34 -1.49 7.22
CA VAL A 171 1.35 -0.91 8.10
C VAL A 171 1.43 -1.77 9.35
N TYR A 172 2.56 -2.44 9.56
CA TYR A 172 2.73 -3.42 10.61
C TYR A 172 3.06 -2.73 11.93
N THR A 173 2.01 -2.28 12.61
CA THR A 173 2.08 -1.63 13.90
C THR A 173 2.07 -2.64 15.04
N VAL A 174 2.43 -2.21 16.26
CA VAL A 174 2.32 -3.03 17.47
C VAL A 174 0.91 -3.61 17.62
N ALA A 175 -0.13 -2.80 17.40
CA ALA A 175 -1.53 -3.27 17.47
C ALA A 175 -1.86 -4.33 16.41
N ALA A 176 -1.31 -4.21 15.20
CA ALA A 176 -1.51 -5.17 14.11
C ALA A 176 -0.61 -6.41 14.21
N SER A 177 0.32 -6.46 15.17
CA SER A 177 1.29 -7.54 15.32
C SER A 177 0.82 -8.71 16.20
N ARG A 178 -0.41 -8.70 16.66
CA ARG A 178 -1.00 -9.81 17.43
C ARG A 178 -1.08 -11.05 16.55
N ARG A 179 -0.83 -12.21 17.15
CA ARG A 179 -0.85 -13.49 16.44
C ARG A 179 -2.18 -13.73 15.75
N GLY A 180 -2.10 -14.21 14.50
CA GLY A 180 -3.26 -14.49 13.67
C GLY A 180 -4.01 -13.24 13.16
N HIS A 181 -3.66 -12.06 13.64
CA HIS A 181 -4.34 -10.81 13.29
C HIS A 181 -4.20 -10.47 11.79
N THR A 182 -2.98 -10.54 11.29
CA THR A 182 -2.67 -10.31 9.87
C THR A 182 -3.32 -11.35 8.98
N THR A 183 -3.28 -12.62 9.37
CA THR A 183 -3.95 -13.72 8.65
C THR A 183 -5.45 -13.45 8.53
N ARG A 184 -6.09 -13.10 9.65
CA ARG A 184 -7.53 -12.81 9.66
C ARG A 184 -7.87 -11.60 8.79
N LEU A 185 -7.07 -10.53 8.87
CA LEU A 185 -7.26 -9.34 8.03
C LEU A 185 -7.20 -9.71 6.54
N ARG A 186 -6.20 -10.48 6.12
CA ARG A 186 -6.04 -10.91 4.72
C ARG A 186 -7.20 -11.78 4.24
N GLN A 187 -7.65 -12.74 5.06
CA GLN A 187 -8.79 -13.58 4.73
C GLN A 187 -10.04 -12.72 4.47
N VAL A 188 -10.32 -11.77 5.38
CA VAL A 188 -11.47 -10.89 5.26
C VAL A 188 -11.37 -9.98 4.03
N LEU A 189 -10.21 -9.34 3.81
CA LEU A 189 -10.01 -8.44 2.68
C LEU A 189 -10.06 -9.19 1.34
N ASN A 190 -9.41 -10.35 1.25
CA ASN A 190 -9.44 -11.18 0.04
C ASN A 190 -10.86 -11.64 -0.29
N SER A 191 -11.67 -12.01 0.71
CA SER A 191 -13.08 -12.38 0.49
C SER A 191 -13.94 -11.24 -0.06
N LEU A 192 -13.49 -10.00 0.07
CA LEU A 192 -14.15 -8.80 -0.46
C LEU A 192 -13.56 -8.32 -1.80
N GLY A 193 -12.59 -9.05 -2.37
CA GLY A 193 -11.94 -8.67 -3.62
C GLY A 193 -10.80 -7.65 -3.47
N VAL A 194 -10.33 -7.42 -2.25
CA VAL A 194 -9.19 -6.54 -1.99
C VAL A 194 -7.88 -7.33 -2.06
N VAL A 195 -6.94 -6.89 -2.87
CA VAL A 195 -5.62 -7.51 -3.02
C VAL A 195 -4.70 -7.07 -1.88
N CYS A 196 -4.26 -7.99 -1.05
CA CYS A 196 -3.27 -7.72 -0.01
C CYS A 196 -1.88 -7.65 -0.63
N TYR A 197 -1.46 -6.43 -0.94
CA TYR A 197 -0.32 -6.13 -1.81
C TYR A 197 1.02 -6.07 -1.07
N TYR A 198 1.09 -5.33 0.05
CA TYR A 198 2.36 -5.03 0.70
C TYR A 198 2.22 -4.92 2.22
N THR A 199 3.31 -5.27 2.94
CA THR A 199 3.41 -5.08 4.39
C THR A 199 4.59 -4.17 4.70
N PHE A 200 4.32 -3.00 5.28
CA PHE A 200 5.34 -2.10 5.80
C PHE A 200 5.67 -2.47 7.24
N SER A 201 6.93 -2.74 7.51
CA SER A 201 7.49 -2.79 8.85
C SER A 201 8.39 -1.58 9.10
N VAL A 202 8.88 -1.41 10.32
CA VAL A 202 9.74 -0.29 10.69
C VAL A 202 10.95 -0.18 9.78
N LYS A 203 11.23 1.03 9.37
CA LYS A 203 12.46 1.40 8.66
C LYS A 203 13.32 2.31 9.53
N GLY A 204 13.77 1.79 10.67
CA GLY A 204 14.93 2.25 11.39
C GLY A 204 14.96 3.66 11.99
N PHE A 205 13.83 4.34 12.13
CA PHE A 205 13.80 5.64 12.81
C PHE A 205 13.35 5.47 14.26
N GLY A 206 14.18 5.94 15.19
CA GLY A 206 13.94 5.86 16.62
C GLY A 206 12.60 6.48 17.05
N GLU A 207 12.14 7.48 16.30
CA GLU A 207 10.87 8.17 16.52
C GLU A 207 9.63 7.26 16.38
N ASN A 208 9.76 6.21 15.60
CA ASN A 208 8.64 5.32 15.26
C ASN A 208 8.65 4.00 16.04
N TYR A 209 9.61 3.80 16.95
CA TYR A 209 9.79 2.50 17.62
C TYR A 209 8.59 2.07 18.49
N THR A 210 7.79 3.02 18.97
CA THR A 210 6.59 2.73 19.76
C THR A 210 5.36 2.38 18.90
N VAL A 211 5.38 2.72 17.63
CA VAL A 211 4.24 2.54 16.71
C VAL A 211 4.43 1.31 15.84
N PHE A 212 5.61 1.12 15.31
CA PHE A 212 5.91 0.03 14.38
C PHE A 212 6.52 -1.17 15.08
N THR A 213 6.23 -2.34 14.55
CA THR A 213 6.81 -3.60 15.01
C THR A 213 8.13 -3.86 14.31
N PRO A 214 9.13 -4.44 15.01
CA PRO A 214 10.39 -4.86 14.41
C PRO A 214 10.21 -5.85 13.25
N ASN A 215 11.14 -5.82 12.29
CA ASN A 215 11.15 -6.71 11.13
C ASN A 215 11.13 -8.20 11.53
N SER A 216 11.83 -8.56 12.59
CA SER A 216 11.85 -9.94 13.13
C SER A 216 10.45 -10.45 13.47
N ARG A 217 9.61 -9.61 14.08
CA ARG A 217 8.23 -9.99 14.40
C ARG A 217 7.38 -10.11 13.13
N SER A 218 7.59 -9.23 12.14
CA SER A 218 6.93 -9.34 10.85
C SER A 218 7.27 -10.66 10.13
N MET A 219 8.52 -11.07 10.18
CA MET A 219 8.96 -12.36 9.63
C MET A 219 8.33 -13.55 10.36
N GLN A 220 8.28 -13.50 11.69
CA GLN A 220 7.63 -14.51 12.50
C GLN A 220 6.15 -14.67 12.14
N GLU A 221 5.40 -13.57 12.04
CA GLU A 221 3.99 -13.59 11.67
C GLU A 221 3.77 -14.19 10.27
N GLN A 222 4.64 -13.88 9.32
CA GLN A 222 4.57 -14.45 7.98
C GLN A 222 4.78 -15.96 7.97
N GLN A 223 5.65 -16.47 8.82
CA GLN A 223 5.85 -17.92 8.97
C GLN A 223 4.64 -18.57 9.59
N GLU A 224 4.09 -18.00 10.66
CA GLU A 224 2.87 -18.47 11.30
C GLU A 224 1.69 -18.52 10.32
N GLU A 225 1.51 -17.47 9.53
CA GLU A 225 0.46 -17.39 8.51
C GLU A 225 0.53 -18.54 7.50
N LYS A 226 1.73 -18.94 7.09
CA LYS A 226 1.93 -20.03 6.12
C LYS A 226 1.59 -21.41 6.69
N LEU A 227 1.69 -21.56 7.98
CA LEU A 227 1.39 -22.81 8.67
C LEU A 227 -0.08 -22.90 9.09
N PHE A 228 -0.80 -21.79 9.09
CA PHE A 228 -2.21 -21.74 9.49
C PHE A 228 -3.07 -22.68 8.63
N GLY A 229 -3.90 -23.50 9.31
CA GLY A 229 -4.77 -24.47 8.65
C GLY A 229 -4.10 -25.79 8.23
N ARG A 230 -2.79 -25.94 8.51
CA ARG A 230 -2.05 -27.19 8.27
C ARG A 230 -1.60 -27.88 9.54
N MET A 231 -1.91 -27.31 10.69
CA MET A 231 -1.51 -27.82 12.00
C MET A 231 -2.71 -28.33 12.77
N THR A 232 -2.50 -29.40 13.55
CA THR A 232 -3.46 -29.82 14.58
C THR A 232 -3.45 -28.84 15.75
N ALA A 233 -4.38 -28.99 16.68
CA ALA A 233 -4.42 -28.19 17.89
C ALA A 233 -3.14 -28.37 18.74
N GLU A 234 -2.66 -29.61 18.84
CA GLU A 234 -1.43 -29.96 19.58
C GLU A 234 -0.20 -29.33 18.92
N GLN A 235 -0.11 -29.39 17.59
CA GLN A 235 0.97 -28.75 16.84
C GLN A 235 0.93 -27.23 17.01
N THR A 236 -0.24 -26.65 17.06
CA THR A 236 -0.40 -25.20 17.29
C THR A 236 0.09 -24.83 18.69
N ALA A 237 -0.27 -25.59 19.72
CA ALA A 237 0.20 -25.36 21.08
C ALA A 237 1.73 -25.53 21.20
N GLU A 238 2.30 -26.53 20.52
CA GLU A 238 3.77 -26.74 20.47
C GLU A 238 4.47 -25.56 19.76
N LEU A 239 3.90 -25.06 18.64
CA LEU A 239 4.44 -23.87 17.97
C LEU A 239 4.38 -22.65 18.88
N ASP A 240 3.30 -22.48 19.63
CA ASP A 240 3.13 -21.39 20.59
C ASP A 240 4.23 -21.41 21.65
N ALA A 241 4.51 -22.57 22.20
CA ALA A 241 5.61 -22.74 23.16
C ALA A 241 6.98 -22.44 22.52
N ALA A 242 7.18 -22.86 21.26
CA ALA A 242 8.41 -22.55 20.52
C ALA A 242 8.60 -21.06 20.24
N LEU A 243 7.51 -20.30 20.10
CA LEU A 243 7.54 -18.87 19.79
C LEU A 243 7.69 -17.99 21.03
N THR A 244 7.16 -18.43 22.18
CA THR A 244 7.19 -17.67 23.44
C THR A 244 8.44 -17.92 24.27
N GLY A 245 9.22 -18.94 23.95
CA GLY A 245 10.46 -19.27 24.67
C GLY A 245 11.57 -18.23 24.42
N GLU A 246 12.50 -18.11 25.37
CA GLU A 246 13.67 -17.24 25.26
C GLU A 246 14.73 -17.81 24.30
N GLY A 247 15.59 -16.92 23.74
CA GLY A 247 16.75 -17.29 22.92
C GLY A 247 16.42 -17.57 21.46
N ASP A 248 17.02 -18.59 20.85
CA ASP A 248 16.99 -18.91 19.41
C ASP A 248 15.59 -19.33 18.90
N THR A 249 14.72 -18.36 18.70
CA THR A 249 13.37 -18.58 18.16
C THR A 249 13.40 -19.18 16.76
N ALA A 250 14.31 -18.73 15.89
CA ALA A 250 14.41 -19.25 14.52
C ALA A 250 14.81 -20.73 14.51
N GLY A 251 15.73 -21.13 15.37
CA GLY A 251 16.12 -22.53 15.54
C GLY A 251 14.99 -23.40 16.09
N ARG A 252 14.21 -22.88 17.04
CA ARG A 252 13.03 -23.59 17.57
C ARG A 252 11.97 -23.82 16.49
N ILE A 253 11.64 -22.81 15.70
CA ILE A 253 10.71 -22.93 14.58
C ILE A 253 11.24 -23.96 13.57
N ARG A 254 12.53 -23.91 13.23
CA ARG A 254 13.15 -24.87 12.31
C ARG A 254 13.02 -26.32 12.82
N ARG A 255 13.30 -26.57 14.09
CA ARG A 255 13.14 -27.89 14.69
C ARG A 255 11.70 -28.36 14.66
N PHE A 256 10.75 -27.47 15.01
CA PHE A 256 9.32 -27.74 14.96
C PHE A 256 8.87 -28.13 13.53
N MET A 257 9.22 -27.34 12.53
CA MET A 257 8.83 -27.60 11.13
C MET A 257 9.43 -28.92 10.62
N LYS A 258 10.70 -29.21 10.95
CA LYS A 258 11.34 -30.49 10.61
C LYS A 258 10.65 -31.66 11.26
N LYS A 259 10.34 -31.57 12.56
CA LYS A 259 9.64 -32.60 13.34
C LYS A 259 8.29 -32.95 12.71
N HIS A 260 7.51 -31.94 12.35
CA HIS A 260 6.15 -32.13 11.83
C HIS A 260 6.08 -32.22 10.32
N ARG A 261 7.20 -32.24 9.61
CA ARG A 261 7.30 -32.27 8.14
C ARG A 261 6.43 -31.19 7.47
N LEU A 262 6.37 -30.00 8.06
CA LEU A 262 5.58 -28.91 7.55
C LEU A 262 6.31 -28.24 6.36
N PRO A 263 5.61 -28.03 5.22
CA PRO A 263 6.23 -27.40 4.08
C PRO A 263 6.45 -25.92 4.35
N PHE A 264 7.58 -25.42 3.89
CA PHE A 264 7.86 -24.01 3.84
C PHE A 264 7.73 -23.51 2.40
N LEU A 265 6.96 -22.44 2.22
CA LEU A 265 6.83 -21.76 0.94
C LEU A 265 7.51 -20.40 1.03
N ALA A 266 8.60 -20.22 0.30
CA ALA A 266 9.21 -18.92 0.12
C ALA A 266 8.25 -17.99 -0.63
N THR A 267 8.21 -16.72 -0.27
CA THR A 267 7.45 -15.67 -0.96
C THR A 267 8.32 -14.44 -1.06
N ASP A 268 7.92 -13.49 -1.90
CA ASP A 268 8.50 -12.16 -2.03
C ASP A 268 8.63 -11.42 -0.68
N ARG A 269 7.77 -11.73 0.28
CA ARG A 269 7.81 -11.19 1.64
C ARG A 269 8.96 -11.73 2.49
N SER A 270 9.64 -12.76 2.04
CA SER A 270 10.85 -13.26 2.68
C SER A 270 12.05 -12.34 2.48
N VAL A 271 11.91 -11.36 1.58
CA VAL A 271 12.94 -10.36 1.29
C VAL A 271 12.63 -9.09 2.09
N LEU A 272 13.57 -8.65 2.91
CA LEU A 272 13.48 -7.40 3.65
C LEU A 272 14.53 -6.40 3.13
N ASN A 273 14.10 -5.17 2.93
CA ASN A 273 15.00 -4.07 2.60
C ASN A 273 15.51 -3.44 3.90
N PRO A 274 16.79 -3.54 4.24
CA PRO A 274 17.35 -2.86 5.38
C PRO A 274 17.19 -1.35 5.23
N PRO A 275 16.92 -0.62 6.33
CA PRO A 275 16.87 0.83 6.30
C PRO A 275 18.18 1.42 5.80
N ALA A 276 18.11 2.48 5.00
CA ALA A 276 19.23 3.30 4.56
C ALA A 276 20.32 2.62 3.70
N ILE A 277 20.25 1.33 3.43
CA ILE A 277 21.30 0.64 2.66
C ILE A 277 20.91 0.40 1.20
N GLY A 278 19.63 0.53 0.85
CA GLY A 278 19.12 0.28 -0.51
C GLY A 278 19.32 -1.15 -1.01
N LYS A 279 19.67 -2.08 -0.10
CA LYS A 279 19.89 -3.48 -0.42
C LYS A 279 18.82 -4.36 0.22
N SER A 280 18.34 -5.33 -0.53
CA SER A 280 17.48 -6.39 0.00
C SER A 280 18.32 -7.36 0.81
N MET A 281 17.81 -7.75 1.99
CA MET A 281 18.35 -8.88 2.74
C MET A 281 17.39 -10.07 2.58
N THR A 282 17.94 -11.19 2.19
CA THR A 282 17.21 -12.45 2.14
C THR A 282 17.53 -13.25 3.37
N PHE A 283 16.50 -13.67 4.09
CA PHE A 283 16.68 -14.48 5.28
C PHE A 283 16.70 -15.96 4.91
N ARG A 284 17.65 -16.68 5.47
CA ARG A 284 17.67 -18.14 5.42
C ARG A 284 16.51 -18.64 6.27
N LEU A 285 15.43 -19.00 5.61
CA LEU A 285 14.26 -19.56 6.24
C LEU A 285 14.35 -21.09 6.17
N VAL A 286 13.99 -21.74 7.24
CA VAL A 286 13.84 -23.17 7.46
C VAL A 286 14.02 -24.08 6.21
N GLY A 287 15.27 -24.50 5.96
CA GLY A 287 15.57 -25.42 4.85
C GLY A 287 15.63 -24.80 3.45
N ILE A 288 15.37 -23.50 3.30
CA ILE A 288 15.48 -22.77 2.04
C ILE A 288 16.56 -21.72 2.20
N THR A 289 17.52 -21.74 1.29
CA THR A 289 18.45 -20.64 1.07
C THR A 289 17.92 -19.87 -0.12
N ALA A 290 17.46 -18.64 0.10
CA ALA A 290 17.24 -17.70 -0.97
C ALA A 290 18.51 -16.84 -1.04
N GLU A 291 19.21 -16.86 -2.13
CA GLU A 291 20.34 -16.00 -2.46
C GLU A 291 19.87 -14.65 -2.98
#